data_1bafe45c0c4d355246abbd5de154cd54
#
_entry.id   1bafe45c0c4d355246abbd5de154cd54
#
_cell.length_a   1.000
_cell.length_b   1.000
_cell.length_c   1.000
_cell.angle_alpha   90.00
_cell.angle_beta   90.00
_cell.angle_gamma   90.00
#
_symmetry.space_group_name_H-M   'P 1'
#
loop_
_entity.id
_entity.type
_entity.pdbx_description
1 polymer ?
#
loop_
_entity_poly.entity_id
_entity_poly.type
_entity_poly.pdbx_seq_one_letter_code
_entity_poly.pdbx_strand_id
1 'polypeptide(L)'
;MGDPSCFKQYFPRLSADIYCCRFWWLKKWEYNILSFPFWRIYYNFNKGGVIEYEGKELPMEPDKIYLIAPNTDYKSKIAGHRIPHNSHCLEGGDIGAINPAERSTFLSEKETIRHLFIHFILLPMNNKILPGIHFCPLKENLKDKINELCTYLTENYESGTFSIHIYWLIQSLICEIFQYSNEEIWKPTTCDLRVNKIIDYIENNYEQDLSNKFLADMVCMSPNSFSRLFKNNMGVQLQKYIKKKRIDYACFMLLTTDMTIDEITYKTGFQNRFHFTRLFHEITGTTPAKYKMKYRRISTAGIIRETHYKDTIYENS
;
A
#
# COMPACT_ATOMS: atom_id res chain seq x y z
N MET A 1 -6.75 -40.65 -24.34
CA MET A 1 -6.81 -39.45 -23.46
C MET A 1 -5.47 -38.76 -23.58
N GLY A 2 -5.44 -37.46 -23.95
CA GLY A 2 -4.19 -36.69 -24.00
C GLY A 2 -3.66 -36.42 -22.60
N ASP A 3 -2.36 -36.14 -22.46
CA ASP A 3 -1.72 -35.73 -21.21
C ASP A 3 -2.43 -34.48 -20.68
N PRO A 4 -2.98 -34.50 -19.45
CA PRO A 4 -3.67 -33.35 -18.86
C PRO A 4 -2.76 -32.11 -18.68
N SER A 5 -1.43 -32.27 -18.65
CA SER A 5 -0.48 -31.17 -18.60
C SER A 5 -0.44 -30.34 -19.89
N CYS A 6 -0.97 -30.87 -21.00
CA CYS A 6 -1.07 -30.20 -22.29
C CYS A 6 -2.23 -29.19 -22.38
N PHE A 7 -3.18 -29.21 -21.43
CA PHE A 7 -4.24 -28.21 -21.38
C PHE A 7 -3.67 -26.86 -20.88
N LYS A 8 -3.77 -25.82 -21.72
CA LYS A 8 -3.42 -24.47 -21.33
C LYS A 8 -4.41 -23.98 -20.28
N GLN A 9 -3.97 -23.97 -19.02
CA GLN A 9 -4.67 -23.33 -17.91
C GLN A 9 -4.12 -21.92 -17.72
N TYR A 10 -4.99 -20.97 -17.47
CA TYR A 10 -4.62 -19.59 -17.23
C TYR A 10 -4.87 -19.26 -15.75
N PHE A 11 -3.80 -19.05 -15.01
CA PHE A 11 -3.87 -18.60 -13.63
C PHE A 11 -3.61 -17.10 -13.59
N PRO A 12 -4.48 -16.30 -12.95
CA PRO A 12 -4.19 -14.89 -12.76
C PRO A 12 -2.90 -14.73 -11.95
N ARG A 13 -1.97 -13.94 -12.46
CA ARG A 13 -0.78 -13.58 -11.71
C ARG A 13 -1.17 -12.47 -10.74
N LEU A 14 -1.28 -12.81 -9.48
CA LEU A 14 -1.49 -11.84 -8.42
C LEU A 14 -0.35 -11.98 -7.43
N SER A 15 0.35 -10.89 -7.19
CA SER A 15 1.36 -10.78 -6.13
C SER A 15 1.18 -9.48 -5.36
N ALA A 16 1.56 -9.48 -4.08
CA ALA A 16 1.58 -8.28 -3.28
C ALA A 16 3.04 -7.88 -3.01
N ASP A 17 3.44 -6.71 -3.49
CA ASP A 17 4.72 -6.11 -3.11
C ASP A 17 4.53 -5.38 -1.79
N ILE A 18 5.07 -5.96 -0.70
CA ILE A 18 4.97 -5.45 0.65
C ILE A 18 6.14 -4.52 0.91
N TYR A 19 5.87 -3.29 1.32
CA TYR A 19 6.92 -2.31 1.63
C TYR A 19 6.85 -1.79 3.07
N CYS A 20 5.77 -2.08 3.79
CA CYS A 20 5.67 -1.77 5.21
C CYS A 20 4.79 -2.80 5.92
N CYS A 21 5.31 -3.34 7.01
CA CYS A 21 4.57 -4.22 7.92
C CYS A 21 5.09 -3.94 9.32
N ARG A 22 4.24 -3.38 10.20
CA ARG A 22 4.63 -2.97 11.56
C ARG A 22 3.53 -3.27 12.56
N PHE A 23 3.95 -3.52 13.79
CA PHE A 23 3.08 -3.66 14.94
C PHE A 23 3.41 -2.60 15.99
N TRP A 24 2.56 -1.57 16.06
CA TRP A 24 2.79 -0.37 16.83
C TRP A 24 1.83 -0.22 18.00
N TRP A 25 2.28 0.50 19.03
CA TRP A 25 1.40 1.17 19.97
C TRP A 25 1.12 2.60 19.47
N LEU A 26 -0.10 3.10 19.71
CA LEU A 26 -0.53 4.44 19.33
C LEU A 26 -1.21 5.11 20.52
N LYS A 27 -0.80 6.34 20.87
CA LYS A 27 -1.48 7.24 21.82
C LYS A 27 -2.05 8.48 21.13
N LYS A 28 -1.56 8.83 19.94
CA LYS A 28 -2.11 9.86 19.05
C LYS A 28 -2.00 9.40 17.61
N TRP A 29 -3.06 9.61 16.85
CA TRP A 29 -3.14 9.21 15.45
C TRP A 29 -4.05 10.16 14.64
N GLU A 30 -3.91 11.48 14.91
CA GLU A 30 -4.76 12.51 14.34
C GLU A 30 -4.21 12.97 12.99
N TYR A 31 -4.88 12.56 11.92
CA TYR A 31 -4.60 12.99 10.55
C TYR A 31 -5.86 13.52 9.90
N ASN A 32 -5.79 14.75 9.38
CA ASN A 32 -6.92 15.38 8.69
C ASN A 32 -7.15 14.84 7.28
N ILE A 33 -6.10 14.41 6.60
CA ILE A 33 -6.19 13.75 5.28
C ILE A 33 -5.08 12.73 5.18
N LEU A 34 -5.46 11.49 4.93
CA LEU A 34 -4.58 10.40 4.52
C LEU A 34 -5.05 9.88 3.17
N SER A 35 -4.19 9.92 2.17
CA SER A 35 -4.45 9.37 0.84
C SER A 35 -3.14 8.86 0.26
N PHE A 36 -3.13 7.60 -0.17
CA PHE A 36 -1.91 6.97 -0.69
C PHE A 36 -2.23 6.07 -1.89
N PRO A 37 -1.32 5.91 -2.86
CA PRO A 37 -1.56 5.11 -4.06
C PRO A 37 -1.36 3.60 -3.85
N PHE A 38 -1.56 3.09 -2.63
CA PHE A 38 -1.33 1.71 -2.26
C PHE A 38 -2.39 1.20 -1.30
N TRP A 39 -2.52 -0.12 -1.23
CA TRP A 39 -3.39 -0.82 -0.30
C TRP A 39 -2.86 -0.73 1.12
N ARG A 40 -3.78 -0.66 2.08
CA ARG A 40 -3.49 -0.72 3.51
C ARG A 40 -4.41 -1.70 4.19
N ILE A 41 -3.81 -2.56 5.02
CA ILE A 41 -4.51 -3.38 5.98
C ILE A 41 -4.23 -2.79 7.34
N TYR A 42 -5.29 -2.51 8.10
CA TYR A 42 -5.24 -2.05 9.48
C TYR A 42 -6.01 -2.99 10.37
N TYR A 43 -5.41 -3.33 11.49
CA TYR A 43 -6.05 -4.12 12.53
C TYR A 43 -5.68 -3.58 13.91
N ASN A 44 -6.69 -3.38 14.77
CA ASN A 44 -6.51 -2.96 16.15
C ASN A 44 -6.87 -4.09 17.10
N PHE A 45 -5.99 -4.42 18.01
CA PHE A 45 -6.23 -5.45 19.04
C PHE A 45 -7.17 -4.98 20.15
N ASN A 46 -7.41 -3.66 20.24
CA ASN A 46 -8.30 -3.04 21.21
C ASN A 46 -9.01 -1.83 20.59
N LYS A 47 -10.14 -1.44 21.22
CA LYS A 47 -10.93 -0.31 20.77
C LYS A 47 -10.21 1.02 21.00
N GLY A 48 -10.64 2.05 20.28
CA GLY A 48 -10.19 3.43 20.46
C GLY A 48 -9.72 4.12 19.18
N GLY A 49 -9.32 3.39 18.13
CA GLY A 49 -9.05 3.98 16.82
C GLY A 49 -10.35 4.32 16.08
N VAL A 50 -10.34 5.44 15.36
CA VAL A 50 -11.47 5.88 14.53
C VAL A 50 -10.97 6.34 13.18
N ILE A 51 -11.59 5.85 12.12
CA ILE A 51 -11.42 6.35 10.76
C ILE A 51 -12.66 7.19 10.41
N GLU A 52 -12.47 8.38 9.85
CA GLU A 52 -13.56 9.19 9.28
C GLU A 52 -13.47 9.11 7.76
N TYR A 53 -14.49 8.56 7.13
CA TYR A 53 -14.61 8.36 5.70
C TYR A 53 -15.98 8.79 5.20
N GLU A 54 -16.01 9.62 4.14
CA GLU A 54 -17.26 10.19 3.58
C GLU A 54 -18.17 10.85 4.64
N GLY A 55 -17.55 11.54 5.60
CA GLY A 55 -18.27 12.23 6.68
C GLY A 55 -18.83 11.33 7.77
N LYS A 56 -18.53 10.02 7.75
CA LYS A 56 -18.95 9.05 8.77
C LYS A 56 -17.77 8.60 9.60
N GLU A 57 -17.95 8.53 10.91
CA GLU A 57 -17.00 7.91 11.81
C GLU A 57 -17.16 6.38 11.78
N LEU A 58 -16.05 5.70 11.57
CA LEU A 58 -15.94 4.25 11.56
C LEU A 58 -15.04 3.84 12.73
N PRO A 59 -15.58 3.49 13.90
CA PRO A 59 -14.80 2.96 15.01
C PRO A 59 -14.10 1.66 14.60
N MET A 60 -12.82 1.57 14.91
CA MET A 60 -12.03 0.37 14.61
C MET A 60 -12.25 -0.68 15.72
N GLU A 61 -13.00 -1.69 15.36
CA GLU A 61 -13.37 -2.78 16.27
C GLU A 61 -12.36 -3.95 16.18
N PRO A 62 -12.04 -4.62 17.31
CA PRO A 62 -11.05 -5.71 17.33
C PRO A 62 -11.52 -7.00 16.62
N ASP A 63 -12.78 -7.10 16.26
CA ASP A 63 -13.36 -8.22 15.48
C ASP A 63 -13.32 -8.01 13.97
N LYS A 64 -12.70 -6.89 13.51
CA LYS A 64 -12.67 -6.50 12.09
C LYS A 64 -11.28 -6.10 11.64
N ILE A 65 -10.96 -6.49 10.42
CA ILE A 65 -9.78 -6.03 9.68
C ILE A 65 -10.27 -5.00 8.64
N TYR A 66 -9.54 -3.90 8.53
CA TYR A 66 -9.87 -2.78 7.65
C TYR A 66 -8.93 -2.82 6.44
N LEU A 67 -9.51 -2.97 5.25
CA LEU A 67 -8.81 -2.95 3.98
C LEU A 67 -9.12 -1.64 3.27
N ILE A 68 -8.12 -0.79 3.13
CA ILE A 68 -8.25 0.54 2.52
C ILE A 68 -7.64 0.52 1.12
N ALA A 69 -8.47 0.81 0.14
CA ALA A 69 -8.06 0.83 -1.27
C ALA A 69 -7.12 2.00 -1.59
N PRO A 70 -6.30 1.89 -2.64
CA PRO A 70 -5.47 3.00 -3.12
C PRO A 70 -6.29 4.26 -3.41
N ASN A 71 -5.68 5.42 -3.15
CA ASN A 71 -6.27 6.74 -3.41
C ASN A 71 -7.59 7.01 -2.65
N THR A 72 -7.81 6.32 -1.54
CA THR A 72 -8.93 6.59 -0.63
C THR A 72 -8.55 7.73 0.31
N ASP A 73 -9.32 8.82 0.27
CA ASP A 73 -9.15 9.94 1.19
C ASP A 73 -9.92 9.64 2.49
N TYR A 74 -9.24 9.64 3.61
CA TYR A 74 -9.86 9.47 4.93
C TYR A 74 -9.08 10.24 5.99
N LYS A 75 -9.70 10.38 7.17
CA LYS A 75 -9.06 10.91 8.37
C LYS A 75 -8.92 9.81 9.41
N SER A 76 -7.98 9.99 10.32
CA SER A 76 -7.82 9.10 11.47
C SER A 76 -7.71 9.88 12.76
N LYS A 77 -8.18 9.28 13.86
CA LYS A 77 -8.03 9.82 15.21
C LYS A 77 -8.15 8.73 16.27
N ILE A 78 -7.71 9.05 17.47
CA ILE A 78 -8.10 8.32 18.68
C ILE A 78 -9.48 8.82 19.13
N ALA A 79 -10.33 7.92 19.60
CA ALA A 79 -11.67 8.26 20.09
C ALA A 79 -11.59 9.33 21.19
N GLY A 80 -12.42 10.36 21.06
CA GLY A 80 -12.41 11.52 21.96
C GLY A 80 -11.39 12.61 21.59
N HIS A 81 -10.42 12.33 20.72
CA HIS A 81 -9.48 13.35 20.27
C HIS A 81 -10.04 14.20 19.12
N ARG A 82 -9.55 15.44 19.03
CA ARG A 82 -9.88 16.34 17.91
C ARG A 82 -8.78 16.30 16.86
N ILE A 83 -9.18 16.27 15.59
CA ILE A 83 -8.24 16.36 14.48
C ILE A 83 -7.85 17.82 14.28
N PRO A 84 -6.54 18.19 14.32
CA PRO A 84 -6.09 19.55 14.08
C PRO A 84 -6.36 20.00 12.64
N HIS A 85 -6.80 21.25 12.44
CA HIS A 85 -7.23 21.73 11.11
C HIS A 85 -6.13 21.72 10.04
N ASN A 86 -4.88 22.03 10.40
CA ASN A 86 -3.75 22.18 9.46
C ASN A 86 -2.51 21.38 9.84
N SER A 87 -2.64 20.42 10.73
CA SER A 87 -1.53 19.61 11.21
C SER A 87 -1.97 18.15 11.38
N HIS A 88 -1.00 17.30 11.60
CA HIS A 88 -1.22 15.93 12.05
C HIS A 88 -0.52 15.74 13.38
N CYS A 89 -1.01 14.84 14.21
CA CYS A 89 -0.36 14.43 15.43
C CYS A 89 -0.26 12.91 15.46
N LEU A 90 0.97 12.42 15.57
CA LEU A 90 1.26 10.98 15.71
C LEU A 90 2.13 10.80 16.95
N GLU A 91 1.70 9.95 17.86
CA GLU A 91 2.49 9.46 18.98
C GLU A 91 2.33 7.96 19.05
N GLY A 92 3.38 7.24 18.71
CA GLY A 92 3.38 5.80 18.59
C GLY A 92 4.76 5.27 18.27
N GLY A 93 4.92 3.96 18.33
CA GLY A 93 6.19 3.30 18.03
C GLY A 93 6.05 1.79 18.02
N ASP A 94 7.15 1.10 17.69
CA ASP A 94 7.19 -0.36 17.65
C ASP A 94 6.99 -0.94 19.07
N ILE A 95 6.08 -1.90 19.18
CA ILE A 95 5.82 -2.59 20.46
C ILE A 95 7.06 -3.33 20.94
N GLY A 96 7.89 -3.82 20.02
CA GLY A 96 9.16 -4.48 20.33
C GLY A 96 10.16 -3.57 21.05
N ALA A 97 10.13 -2.26 20.77
CA ALA A 97 11.02 -1.28 21.40
C ALA A 97 10.71 -0.97 22.87
N ILE A 98 9.52 -1.37 23.35
CA ILE A 98 9.15 -1.21 24.77
C ILE A 98 9.91 -2.23 25.60
N ASN A 99 10.48 -1.79 26.73
CA ASN A 99 11.13 -2.70 27.69
C ASN A 99 10.23 -3.90 28.02
N PRO A 100 10.68 -5.14 27.82
CA PRO A 100 9.88 -6.35 28.05
C PRO A 100 9.23 -6.40 29.44
N ALA A 101 9.90 -5.91 30.48
CA ALA A 101 9.39 -5.92 31.87
C ALA A 101 8.21 -4.94 32.06
N GLU A 102 8.13 -3.88 31.28
CA GLU A 102 7.11 -2.82 31.38
C GLU A 102 6.03 -2.93 30.31
N ARG A 103 6.28 -3.73 29.27
CA ARG A 103 5.44 -3.81 28.06
C ARG A 103 3.99 -4.10 28.36
N SER A 104 3.69 -5.09 29.21
CA SER A 104 2.31 -5.46 29.51
C SER A 104 1.57 -4.33 30.24
N THR A 105 2.22 -3.67 31.19
CA THR A 105 1.66 -2.52 31.92
C THR A 105 1.39 -1.36 30.98
N PHE A 106 2.37 -1.00 30.16
CA PHE A 106 2.26 0.08 29.18
C PHE A 106 1.12 -0.17 28.16
N LEU A 107 1.01 -1.38 27.63
CA LEU A 107 -0.02 -1.74 26.66
C LEU A 107 -1.42 -1.91 27.28
N SER A 108 -1.53 -2.01 28.60
CA SER A 108 -2.82 -2.03 29.31
C SER A 108 -3.36 -0.63 29.64
N GLU A 109 -2.58 0.44 29.41
CA GLU A 109 -3.06 1.80 29.56
C GLU A 109 -4.26 2.06 28.64
N LYS A 110 -5.30 2.69 29.17
CA LYS A 110 -6.62 2.85 28.52
C LYS A 110 -6.57 3.57 27.17
N GLU A 111 -5.59 4.45 26.98
CA GLU A 111 -5.44 5.25 25.75
C GLU A 111 -4.43 4.66 24.76
N THR A 112 -3.83 3.51 25.07
CA THR A 112 -2.84 2.87 24.21
C THR A 112 -3.50 1.87 23.28
N ILE A 113 -3.43 2.11 21.97
CA ILE A 113 -3.97 1.21 20.94
C ILE A 113 -2.83 0.35 20.38
N ARG A 114 -3.07 -0.96 20.30
CA ARG A 114 -2.17 -1.90 19.60
C ARG A 114 -2.63 -2.03 18.17
N HIS A 115 -1.80 -1.54 17.24
CA HIS A 115 -2.12 -1.36 15.84
C HIS A 115 -1.17 -2.12 14.93
N LEU A 116 -1.69 -3.10 14.19
CA LEU A 116 -1.00 -3.75 13.08
C LEU A 116 -1.35 -3.02 11.79
N PHE A 117 -0.34 -2.68 11.00
CA PHE A 117 -0.56 -2.15 9.66
C PHE A 117 0.36 -2.79 8.63
N ILE A 118 -0.20 -3.07 7.46
CA ILE A 118 0.50 -3.62 6.30
C ILE A 118 0.20 -2.72 5.11
N HIS A 119 1.24 -2.23 4.46
CA HIS A 119 1.14 -1.42 3.25
C HIS A 119 1.74 -2.18 2.07
N PHE A 120 1.01 -2.30 0.98
CA PHE A 120 1.41 -3.12 -0.16
C PHE A 120 0.78 -2.63 -1.47
N ILE A 121 1.37 -3.06 -2.58
CA ILE A 121 0.83 -2.86 -3.93
C ILE A 121 0.47 -4.23 -4.49
N LEU A 122 -0.70 -4.35 -5.10
CA LEU A 122 -1.07 -5.55 -5.85
C LEU A 122 -0.59 -5.43 -7.29
N LEU A 123 0.07 -6.48 -7.77
CA LEU A 123 0.52 -6.61 -9.15
C LEU A 123 -0.24 -7.76 -9.85
N PRO A 124 -0.70 -7.54 -11.08
CA PRO A 124 -0.72 -6.28 -11.82
C PRO A 124 -1.68 -5.27 -11.20
N MET A 125 -1.28 -4.00 -11.21
CA MET A 125 -2.10 -2.93 -10.65
C MET A 125 -3.41 -2.79 -11.45
N ASN A 126 -4.54 -3.13 -10.85
CA ASN A 126 -5.84 -2.99 -11.49
C ASN A 126 -6.35 -1.54 -11.39
N ASN A 127 -6.48 -0.87 -12.54
CA ASN A 127 -6.95 0.53 -12.61
C ASN A 127 -8.45 0.70 -12.32
N LYS A 128 -9.19 -0.38 -12.13
CA LYS A 128 -10.64 -0.34 -11.82
C LYS A 128 -10.94 -0.42 -10.33
N ILE A 129 -9.92 -0.45 -9.48
CA ILE A 129 -10.13 -0.38 -8.04
C ILE A 129 -10.64 1.01 -7.70
N LEU A 130 -11.85 1.09 -7.20
CA LEU A 130 -12.42 2.32 -6.68
C LEU A 130 -11.86 2.60 -5.29
N PRO A 131 -11.59 3.87 -4.96
CA PRO A 131 -11.32 4.26 -3.58
C PRO A 131 -12.42 3.75 -2.65
N GLY A 132 -12.06 3.33 -1.46
CA GLY A 132 -13.03 2.83 -0.49
C GLY A 132 -12.36 2.15 0.70
N ILE A 133 -13.15 1.98 1.76
CA ILE A 133 -12.77 1.23 2.95
C ILE A 133 -13.66 -0.01 3.03
N HIS A 134 -13.04 -1.16 3.07
CA HIS A 134 -13.70 -2.45 3.11
C HIS A 134 -13.41 -3.16 4.44
N PHE A 135 -14.30 -4.04 4.85
CA PHE A 135 -14.20 -4.75 6.10
C PHE A 135 -14.11 -6.25 5.85
N CYS A 136 -13.20 -6.88 6.58
CA CYS A 136 -13.09 -8.33 6.67
C CYS A 136 -13.34 -8.74 8.14
N PRO A 137 -14.30 -9.62 8.44
CA PRO A 137 -14.47 -10.13 9.80
C PRO A 137 -13.23 -10.93 10.21
N LEU A 138 -12.81 -10.76 11.46
CA LEU A 138 -11.69 -11.52 12.02
C LEU A 138 -12.12 -12.97 12.25
N LYS A 139 -11.74 -13.86 11.34
CA LYS A 139 -11.92 -15.30 11.51
C LYS A 139 -10.75 -15.90 12.29
N GLU A 140 -10.93 -17.09 12.88
CA GLU A 140 -9.91 -17.69 13.76
C GLU A 140 -8.59 -17.97 13.01
N ASN A 141 -8.65 -18.45 11.78
CA ASN A 141 -7.46 -18.64 10.94
C ASN A 141 -6.68 -17.34 10.64
N LEU A 142 -7.38 -16.22 10.49
CA LEU A 142 -6.76 -14.90 10.33
C LEU A 142 -6.13 -14.42 11.64
N LYS A 143 -6.82 -14.66 12.76
CA LYS A 143 -6.35 -14.28 14.09
C LYS A 143 -5.05 -14.98 14.46
N ASP A 144 -4.93 -16.29 14.17
CA ASP A 144 -3.72 -17.06 14.42
C ASP A 144 -2.53 -16.50 13.63
N LYS A 145 -2.73 -16.22 12.33
CA LYS A 145 -1.72 -15.63 11.47
C LYS A 145 -1.31 -14.21 11.91
N ILE A 146 -2.27 -13.41 12.33
CA ILE A 146 -2.01 -12.07 12.87
C ILE A 146 -1.20 -12.16 14.15
N ASN A 147 -1.53 -13.07 15.05
CA ASN A 147 -0.79 -13.27 16.30
C ASN A 147 0.65 -13.73 16.03
N GLU A 148 0.85 -14.70 15.14
CA GLU A 148 2.18 -15.14 14.71
C GLU A 148 3.01 -13.99 14.13
N LEU A 149 2.42 -13.22 13.21
CA LEU A 149 3.06 -12.06 12.61
C LEU A 149 3.44 -10.99 13.64
N CYS A 150 2.52 -10.66 14.56
CA CYS A 150 2.77 -9.68 15.61
C CYS A 150 3.84 -10.12 16.61
N THR A 151 3.90 -11.41 16.93
CA THR A 151 4.98 -11.97 17.74
C THR A 151 6.33 -11.78 17.06
N TYR A 152 6.41 -12.17 15.79
CA TYR A 152 7.64 -11.96 15.01
C TYR A 152 8.05 -10.49 14.94
N LEU A 153 7.11 -9.58 14.64
CA LEU A 153 7.37 -8.13 14.54
C LEU A 153 7.84 -7.55 15.88
N THR A 154 7.34 -8.09 17.01
CA THR A 154 7.74 -7.66 18.35
C THR A 154 9.17 -8.08 18.68
N GLU A 155 9.57 -9.28 18.27
CA GLU A 155 10.89 -9.84 18.53
C GLU A 155 11.97 -9.30 17.58
N ASN A 156 11.57 -8.90 16.38
CA ASN A 156 12.47 -8.50 15.28
C ASN A 156 12.22 -7.05 14.80
N TYR A 157 11.78 -6.16 15.68
CA TYR A 157 11.35 -4.80 15.32
C TYR A 157 12.48 -3.94 14.71
N GLU A 158 13.74 -4.22 15.03
CA GLU A 158 14.91 -3.55 14.47
C GLU A 158 15.35 -4.15 13.13
N SER A 159 14.85 -5.33 12.76
CA SER A 159 15.24 -5.98 11.53
C SER A 159 14.66 -5.26 10.31
N GLY A 160 15.53 -4.90 9.36
CA GLY A 160 15.12 -4.39 8.06
C GLY A 160 14.74 -5.49 7.05
N THR A 161 14.85 -6.77 7.43
CA THR A 161 14.63 -7.92 6.54
C THR A 161 13.68 -8.93 7.18
N PHE A 162 12.81 -9.51 6.35
CA PHE A 162 11.91 -10.57 6.75
C PHE A 162 12.40 -11.93 6.26
N SER A 163 12.18 -12.98 7.07
CA SER A 163 12.40 -14.35 6.62
C SER A 163 11.41 -14.72 5.50
N ILE A 164 11.76 -15.69 4.66
CA ILE A 164 10.87 -16.19 3.62
C ILE A 164 9.55 -16.71 4.20
N HIS A 165 9.58 -17.33 5.37
CA HIS A 165 8.39 -17.81 6.07
C HIS A 165 7.43 -16.66 6.41
N ILE A 166 7.92 -15.58 6.99
CA ILE A 166 7.12 -14.39 7.32
C ILE A 166 6.61 -13.68 6.07
N TYR A 167 7.43 -13.63 5.01
CA TYR A 167 6.97 -13.11 3.72
C TYR A 167 5.76 -13.89 3.20
N TRP A 168 5.81 -15.22 3.21
CA TRP A 168 4.68 -16.07 2.79
C TRP A 168 3.47 -15.96 3.74
N LEU A 169 3.72 -15.79 5.04
CA LEU A 169 2.65 -15.56 6.03
C LEU A 169 1.87 -14.28 5.69
N ILE A 170 2.58 -13.17 5.39
CA ILE A 170 1.95 -11.90 5.01
C ILE A 170 1.20 -12.04 3.67
N GLN A 171 1.78 -12.71 2.66
CA GLN A 171 1.11 -12.96 1.38
C GLN A 171 -0.19 -13.76 1.58
N SER A 172 -0.13 -14.82 2.38
CA SER A 172 -1.30 -15.65 2.73
C SER A 172 -2.38 -14.82 3.43
N LEU A 173 -1.98 -13.99 4.39
CA LEU A 173 -2.89 -13.09 5.12
C LEU A 173 -3.59 -12.12 4.17
N ILE A 174 -2.86 -11.48 3.26
CA ILE A 174 -3.41 -10.58 2.24
C ILE A 174 -4.42 -11.32 1.37
N CYS A 175 -4.08 -12.50 0.85
CA CYS A 175 -4.98 -13.29 -0.01
C CYS A 175 -6.28 -13.65 0.71
N GLU A 176 -6.22 -14.09 1.98
CA GLU A 176 -7.41 -14.44 2.75
C GLU A 176 -8.28 -13.23 3.09
N ILE A 177 -7.67 -12.09 3.41
CA ILE A 177 -8.43 -10.85 3.65
C ILE A 177 -9.20 -10.46 2.39
N PHE A 178 -8.60 -10.55 1.20
CA PHE A 178 -9.30 -10.30 -0.05
C PHE A 178 -10.41 -11.31 -0.31
N GLN A 179 -10.20 -12.58 0.00
CA GLN A 179 -11.21 -13.63 -0.16
C GLN A 179 -12.46 -13.41 0.71
N TYR A 180 -12.26 -12.86 1.92
CA TYR A 180 -13.36 -12.59 2.86
C TYR A 180 -13.92 -11.18 2.78
N SER A 181 -13.28 -10.31 2.01
CA SER A 181 -13.79 -8.99 1.71
C SER A 181 -14.86 -9.07 0.62
N ASN A 182 -15.71 -8.05 0.53
CA ASN A 182 -16.82 -8.02 -0.43
C ASN A 182 -16.32 -8.25 -1.87
N GLU A 183 -16.98 -9.16 -2.62
CA GLU A 183 -16.66 -9.50 -4.02
C GLU A 183 -16.68 -8.28 -4.96
N GLU A 184 -17.33 -7.19 -4.58
CA GLU A 184 -17.34 -5.97 -5.38
C GLU A 184 -15.97 -5.31 -5.53
N ILE A 185 -15.04 -5.56 -4.58
CA ILE A 185 -13.65 -5.08 -4.66
C ILE A 185 -12.94 -5.74 -5.84
N TRP A 186 -13.29 -6.99 -6.09
CA TRP A 186 -12.64 -7.87 -7.03
C TRP A 186 -13.60 -8.30 -8.13
N LYS A 187 -13.99 -7.40 -9.00
CA LYS A 187 -14.61 -7.83 -10.27
C LYS A 187 -13.48 -8.22 -11.22
N PRO A 188 -13.24 -9.54 -11.43
CA PRO A 188 -12.31 -9.95 -12.45
C PRO A 188 -12.83 -9.38 -13.76
N THR A 189 -12.12 -8.44 -14.31
CA THR A 189 -12.41 -8.03 -15.68
C THR A 189 -11.98 -9.20 -16.52
N THR A 190 -12.94 -9.91 -17.13
CA THR A 190 -12.64 -10.84 -18.23
C THR A 190 -11.98 -10.02 -19.33
N CYS A 191 -10.67 -9.95 -19.28
CA CYS A 191 -9.89 -9.21 -20.24
C CYS A 191 -9.49 -10.17 -21.36
N ASP A 192 -9.50 -9.70 -22.59
CA ASP A 192 -8.96 -10.47 -23.73
C ASP A 192 -7.52 -10.92 -23.40
N LEU A 193 -7.19 -12.19 -23.66
CA LEU A 193 -5.88 -12.77 -23.34
C LEU A 193 -4.72 -11.99 -23.94
N ARG A 194 -4.91 -11.35 -25.08
CA ARG A 194 -3.92 -10.49 -25.73
C ARG A 194 -3.68 -9.22 -24.92
N VAL A 195 -4.75 -8.66 -24.35
CA VAL A 195 -4.64 -7.48 -23.48
C VAL A 195 -3.95 -7.85 -22.18
N ASN A 196 -4.29 -8.98 -21.57
CA ASN A 196 -3.61 -9.48 -20.37
C ASN A 196 -2.11 -9.69 -20.60
N LYS A 197 -1.73 -10.33 -21.73
CA LYS A 197 -0.33 -10.52 -22.11
C LYS A 197 0.44 -9.19 -22.17
N ILE A 198 -0.19 -8.16 -22.74
CA ILE A 198 0.44 -6.84 -22.86
C ILE A 198 0.49 -6.11 -21.51
N ILE A 199 -0.53 -6.26 -20.66
CA ILE A 199 -0.49 -5.73 -19.29
C ILE A 199 0.68 -6.35 -18.52
N ASP A 200 0.80 -7.68 -18.52
CA ASP A 200 1.89 -8.39 -17.88
C ASP A 200 3.27 -7.92 -18.40
N TYR A 201 3.37 -7.67 -19.71
CA TYR A 201 4.60 -7.16 -20.30
C TYR A 201 4.91 -5.74 -19.82
N ILE A 202 3.92 -4.82 -19.82
CA ILE A 202 4.07 -3.44 -19.35
C ILE A 202 4.50 -3.42 -17.88
N GLU A 203 3.89 -4.24 -17.01
CA GLU A 203 4.22 -4.30 -15.58
C GLU A 203 5.69 -4.68 -15.31
N ASN A 204 6.25 -5.53 -16.15
CA ASN A 204 7.64 -5.99 -16.00
C ASN A 204 8.67 -5.18 -16.79
N ASN A 205 8.22 -4.22 -17.62
CA ASN A 205 9.10 -3.48 -18.54
C ASN A 205 8.69 -2.01 -18.69
N TYR A 206 8.05 -1.42 -17.69
CA TYR A 206 7.49 -0.06 -17.77
C TYR A 206 8.54 1.03 -18.02
N GLU A 207 9.81 0.76 -17.71
CA GLU A 207 10.94 1.66 -17.95
C GLU A 207 11.36 1.71 -19.42
N GLN A 208 11.00 0.70 -20.23
CA GLN A 208 11.41 0.58 -21.62
C GLN A 208 10.55 1.45 -22.57
N ASP A 209 10.98 1.56 -23.82
CA ASP A 209 10.16 2.21 -24.86
C ASP A 209 9.00 1.29 -25.29
N LEU A 210 7.81 1.61 -24.81
CA LEU A 210 6.57 0.86 -25.02
C LEU A 210 5.70 1.52 -26.08
N SER A 211 6.16 1.51 -27.33
CA SER A 211 5.38 2.08 -28.46
C SER A 211 4.14 1.21 -28.78
N ASN A 212 3.07 1.86 -29.28
CA ASN A 212 1.86 1.14 -29.68
C ASN A 212 2.13 0.08 -30.74
N LYS A 213 3.09 0.33 -31.64
CA LYS A 213 3.50 -0.60 -32.67
C LYS A 213 4.14 -1.83 -32.05
N PHE A 214 5.14 -1.64 -31.22
CA PHE A 214 5.85 -2.73 -30.54
C PHE A 214 4.89 -3.64 -29.74
N LEU A 215 4.00 -3.06 -28.95
CA LEU A 215 3.05 -3.82 -28.14
C LEU A 215 1.98 -4.55 -28.98
N ALA A 216 1.54 -3.95 -30.07
CA ALA A 216 0.60 -4.60 -31.01
C ALA A 216 1.25 -5.77 -31.75
N ASP A 217 2.52 -5.62 -32.19
CA ASP A 217 3.26 -6.68 -32.87
C ASP A 217 3.44 -7.94 -31.97
N MET A 218 3.60 -7.77 -30.64
CA MET A 218 3.69 -8.86 -29.67
C MET A 218 2.43 -9.77 -29.63
N VAL A 219 1.30 -9.25 -30.06
CA VAL A 219 0.02 -9.95 -30.10
C VAL A 219 -0.53 -10.12 -31.52
N CYS A 220 0.34 -9.95 -32.53
CA CYS A 220 0.05 -10.11 -33.94
C CYS A 220 -1.15 -9.25 -34.41
N MET A 221 -1.23 -8.00 -33.95
CA MET A 221 -2.30 -7.07 -34.33
C MET A 221 -1.74 -5.78 -34.94
N SER A 222 -2.56 -5.09 -35.73
CA SER A 222 -2.22 -3.74 -36.13
C SER A 222 -2.32 -2.77 -34.92
N PRO A 223 -1.49 -1.70 -34.87
CA PRO A 223 -1.50 -0.75 -33.76
C PRO A 223 -2.88 -0.13 -33.46
N ASN A 224 -3.64 0.19 -34.51
CA ASN A 224 -4.99 0.74 -34.38
C ASN A 224 -5.99 -0.26 -33.82
N SER A 225 -5.95 -1.51 -34.33
CA SER A 225 -6.84 -2.58 -33.85
C SER A 225 -6.56 -2.92 -32.38
N PHE A 226 -5.27 -3.01 -32.01
CA PHE A 226 -4.89 -3.29 -30.63
C PHE A 226 -5.23 -2.13 -29.68
N SER A 227 -4.99 -0.88 -30.08
CA SER A 227 -5.34 0.30 -29.27
C SER A 227 -6.85 0.36 -29.00
N ARG A 228 -7.68 0.01 -29.96
CA ARG A 228 -9.14 -0.08 -29.79
C ARG A 228 -9.52 -1.24 -28.87
N LEU A 229 -8.93 -2.43 -29.07
CA LEU A 229 -9.16 -3.58 -28.21
C LEU A 229 -8.79 -3.28 -26.76
N PHE A 230 -7.62 -2.70 -26.54
CA PHE A 230 -7.13 -2.30 -25.23
C PHE A 230 -8.08 -1.29 -24.56
N LYS A 231 -8.48 -0.23 -25.28
CA LYS A 231 -9.42 0.77 -24.74
C LYS A 231 -10.77 0.15 -24.39
N ASN A 232 -11.30 -0.76 -25.20
CA ASN A 232 -12.59 -1.42 -24.93
C ASN A 232 -12.52 -2.32 -23.69
N ASN A 233 -11.38 -3.00 -23.45
CA ASN A 233 -11.19 -3.86 -22.28
C ASN A 233 -10.85 -3.06 -21.02
N MET A 234 -9.96 -2.07 -21.13
CA MET A 234 -9.40 -1.33 -19.97
C MET A 234 -10.12 -0.01 -19.68
N GLY A 235 -10.98 0.47 -20.59
CA GLY A 235 -11.65 1.76 -20.47
C GLY A 235 -10.75 2.99 -20.70
N VAL A 236 -9.43 2.80 -20.86
CA VAL A 236 -8.43 3.86 -21.04
C VAL A 236 -7.54 3.58 -22.26
N GLN A 237 -6.98 4.64 -22.85
CA GLN A 237 -6.02 4.50 -23.95
C GLN A 237 -4.70 3.87 -23.46
N LEU A 238 -4.07 3.03 -24.27
CA LEU A 238 -2.84 2.29 -23.96
C LEU A 238 -1.72 3.21 -23.43
N GLN A 239 -1.40 4.29 -24.13
CA GLN A 239 -0.35 5.21 -23.68
C GLN A 239 -0.70 5.98 -22.41
N LYS A 240 -1.98 6.27 -22.17
CA LYS A 240 -2.44 6.86 -20.90
C LYS A 240 -2.27 5.86 -19.75
N TYR A 241 -2.55 4.58 -20.01
CA TYR A 241 -2.31 3.49 -19.06
C TYR A 241 -0.82 3.39 -18.68
N ILE A 242 0.10 3.30 -19.67
CA ILE A 242 1.54 3.22 -19.44
C ILE A 242 2.04 4.42 -18.64
N LYS A 243 1.65 5.63 -19.02
CA LYS A 243 2.03 6.87 -18.32
C LYS A 243 1.58 6.85 -16.85
N LYS A 244 0.34 6.43 -16.59
CA LYS A 244 -0.18 6.31 -15.22
C LYS A 244 0.65 5.32 -14.41
N LYS A 245 0.94 4.14 -14.96
CA LYS A 245 1.77 3.13 -14.31
C LYS A 245 3.15 3.63 -13.94
N ARG A 246 3.83 4.33 -14.86
CA ARG A 246 5.13 4.96 -14.58
C ARG A 246 5.06 5.94 -13.42
N ILE A 247 3.99 6.72 -13.33
CA ILE A 247 3.79 7.66 -12.20
C ILE A 247 3.47 6.91 -10.92
N ASP A 248 2.67 5.83 -10.95
CA ASP A 248 2.38 5.02 -9.77
C ASP A 248 3.68 4.39 -9.19
N TYR A 249 4.56 3.86 -10.05
CA TYR A 249 5.89 3.39 -9.63
C TYR A 249 6.80 4.53 -9.13
N ALA A 250 6.73 5.71 -9.75
CA ALA A 250 7.47 6.87 -9.25
C ALA A 250 7.00 7.30 -7.85
N CYS A 251 5.70 7.31 -7.60
CA CYS A 251 5.14 7.54 -6.26
C CYS A 251 5.68 6.54 -5.24
N PHE A 252 5.70 5.26 -5.60
CA PHE A 252 6.28 4.21 -4.76
C PHE A 252 7.76 4.47 -4.47
N MET A 253 8.61 4.69 -5.50
CA MET A 253 10.04 4.94 -5.32
C MET A 253 10.33 6.19 -4.49
N LEU A 254 9.54 7.26 -4.66
CA LEU A 254 9.66 8.49 -3.86
C LEU A 254 9.48 8.25 -2.36
N LEU A 255 8.67 7.26 -1.98
CA LEU A 255 8.34 6.94 -0.58
C LEU A 255 9.28 5.89 0.02
N THR A 256 9.75 4.94 -0.79
CA THR A 256 10.43 3.73 -0.30
C THR A 256 11.94 3.73 -0.54
N THR A 257 12.47 4.69 -1.31
CA THR A 257 13.89 4.74 -1.64
C THR A 257 14.49 6.11 -1.37
N ASP A 258 15.82 6.17 -1.22
CA ASP A 258 16.60 7.41 -1.12
C ASP A 258 16.93 8.04 -2.49
N MET A 259 16.46 7.43 -3.57
CA MET A 259 16.72 7.92 -4.93
C MET A 259 16.35 9.38 -5.10
N THR A 260 17.14 10.08 -5.90
CA THR A 260 16.84 11.43 -6.38
C THR A 260 15.68 11.43 -7.36
N ILE A 261 15.06 12.58 -7.54
CA ILE A 261 13.96 12.72 -8.52
C ILE A 261 14.45 12.41 -9.94
N ASP A 262 15.72 12.72 -10.25
CA ASP A 262 16.29 12.44 -11.55
C ASP A 262 16.46 10.94 -11.77
N GLU A 263 17.01 10.20 -10.80
CA GLU A 263 17.12 8.74 -10.87
C GLU A 263 15.74 8.08 -11.03
N ILE A 264 14.74 8.52 -10.26
CA ILE A 264 13.37 8.02 -10.36
C ILE A 264 12.79 8.31 -11.76
N THR A 265 13.04 9.52 -12.30
CA THR A 265 12.60 9.89 -13.64
C THR A 265 13.07 8.87 -14.68
N TYR A 266 14.37 8.57 -14.71
CA TYR A 266 14.93 7.62 -15.66
C TYR A 266 14.50 6.17 -15.38
N LYS A 267 14.47 5.75 -14.12
CA LYS A 267 14.03 4.40 -13.72
C LYS A 267 12.55 4.14 -14.02
N THR A 268 11.76 5.18 -14.16
CA THR A 268 10.35 5.04 -14.55
C THR A 268 10.11 5.27 -16.04
N GLY A 269 11.17 5.27 -16.86
CA GLY A 269 11.09 5.31 -18.32
C GLY A 269 10.77 6.70 -18.90
N PHE A 270 11.00 7.75 -18.14
CA PHE A 270 10.93 9.13 -18.67
C PHE A 270 12.30 9.59 -19.10
N GLN A 271 12.39 10.12 -20.30
CA GLN A 271 13.64 10.67 -20.84
C GLN A 271 13.93 12.09 -20.37
N ASN A 272 12.94 12.79 -19.82
CA ASN A 272 13.03 14.21 -19.49
C ASN A 272 12.31 14.50 -18.17
N ARG A 273 13.04 15.11 -17.23
CA ARG A 273 12.55 15.52 -15.90
C ARG A 273 11.39 16.53 -15.97
N PHE A 274 11.39 17.44 -16.95
CA PHE A 274 10.30 18.42 -17.08
C PHE A 274 8.99 17.73 -17.47
N HIS A 275 9.07 16.79 -18.45
CA HIS A 275 7.91 16.00 -18.85
C HIS A 275 7.40 15.13 -17.70
N PHE A 276 8.32 14.45 -16.97
CA PHE A 276 7.98 13.69 -15.78
C PHE A 276 7.28 14.54 -14.72
N THR A 277 7.88 15.68 -14.31
CA THR A 277 7.33 16.55 -13.28
C THR A 277 5.94 17.10 -13.65
N ARG A 278 5.75 17.49 -14.92
CA ARG A 278 4.45 17.96 -15.42
C ARG A 278 3.39 16.88 -15.35
N LEU A 279 3.71 15.68 -15.85
CA LEU A 279 2.76 14.56 -15.84
C LEU A 279 2.49 14.04 -14.42
N PHE A 280 3.52 14.01 -13.57
CA PHE A 280 3.38 13.67 -12.17
C PHE A 280 2.40 14.63 -11.47
N HIS A 281 2.56 15.93 -11.70
CA HIS A 281 1.64 16.95 -11.16
C HIS A 281 0.22 16.81 -11.72
N GLU A 282 0.07 16.53 -13.00
CA GLU A 282 -1.23 16.31 -13.65
C GLU A 282 -1.99 15.13 -13.02
N ILE A 283 -1.27 14.04 -12.68
CA ILE A 283 -1.88 12.80 -12.14
C ILE A 283 -2.08 12.86 -10.62
N THR A 284 -1.12 13.45 -9.88
CA THR A 284 -1.10 13.41 -8.40
C THR A 284 -1.54 14.72 -7.73
N GLY A 285 -1.76 15.78 -8.51
CA GLY A 285 -2.10 17.11 -7.99
C GLY A 285 -0.95 17.86 -7.33
N THR A 286 0.28 17.29 -7.30
CA THR A 286 1.43 17.91 -6.63
C THR A 286 2.75 17.58 -7.33
N THR A 287 3.83 18.32 -7.04
CA THR A 287 5.15 18.01 -7.62
C THR A 287 5.82 16.82 -6.91
N PRO A 288 6.73 16.08 -7.59
CA PRO A 288 7.45 14.95 -6.98
C PRO A 288 8.17 15.32 -5.68
N ALA A 289 8.80 16.51 -5.63
CA ALA A 289 9.48 16.99 -4.42
C ALA A 289 8.52 17.24 -3.26
N LYS A 290 7.39 17.92 -3.51
CA LYS A 290 6.36 18.15 -2.50
C LYS A 290 5.70 16.83 -2.07
N TYR A 291 5.49 15.89 -3.00
CA TYR A 291 4.97 14.57 -2.71
C TYR A 291 5.92 13.81 -1.77
N LYS A 292 7.21 13.71 -2.11
CA LYS A 292 8.24 13.08 -1.26
C LYS A 292 8.29 13.73 0.13
N MET A 293 8.30 15.05 0.21
CA MET A 293 8.36 15.79 1.48
C MET A 293 7.10 15.56 2.32
N LYS A 294 5.92 15.62 1.73
CA LYS A 294 4.64 15.46 2.42
C LYS A 294 4.50 14.06 3.04
N TYR A 295 4.78 13.03 2.26
CA TYR A 295 4.48 11.65 2.65
C TYR A 295 5.66 10.94 3.32
N ARG A 296 6.92 11.33 3.04
CA ARG A 296 8.08 10.80 3.74
C ARG A 296 8.16 11.31 5.19
N ARG A 297 7.76 12.55 5.46
CA ARG A 297 7.62 13.03 6.85
C ARG A 297 6.61 12.24 7.66
N ILE A 298 5.58 11.70 7.03
CA ILE A 298 4.61 10.81 7.66
C ILE A 298 5.26 9.45 7.97
N SER A 299 6.09 8.94 7.07
CA SER A 299 6.82 7.67 7.24
C SER A 299 7.98 7.76 8.23
N THR A 300 8.71 8.88 8.24
CA THR A 300 9.88 9.10 9.12
C THR A 300 9.54 9.74 10.46
N ALA A 301 8.34 10.30 10.66
CA ALA A 301 7.94 10.87 11.94
C ALA A 301 7.95 9.84 13.08
N GLY A 302 7.83 8.54 12.78
CA GLY A 302 8.07 7.45 13.72
C GLY A 302 9.56 7.24 14.05
N ILE A 303 10.46 7.51 13.10
CA ILE A 303 11.90 7.23 13.24
C ILE A 303 12.66 8.42 13.88
N ILE A 304 12.26 9.66 13.59
CA ILE A 304 12.98 10.86 14.05
C ILE A 304 12.75 11.16 15.55
N ARG A 305 11.68 10.65 16.18
CA ARG A 305 11.49 10.83 17.62
C ARG A 305 12.29 9.88 18.50
N GLU A 306 12.79 8.76 17.97
CA GLU A 306 13.71 7.91 18.72
C GLU A 306 15.07 8.57 18.98
N THR A 307 15.56 9.43 18.06
CA THR A 307 16.80 10.19 18.29
C THR A 307 16.63 11.32 19.30
N HIS A 308 15.48 11.99 19.33
CA HIS A 308 15.22 13.06 20.30
C HIS A 308 14.89 12.56 21.73
N TYR A 309 14.37 11.35 21.87
CA TYR A 309 14.09 10.77 23.19
C TYR A 309 15.38 10.33 23.91
N LYS A 310 16.41 9.92 23.18
CA LYS A 310 17.73 9.60 23.78
C LYS A 310 18.48 10.86 24.22
N ASP A 311 18.36 11.95 23.48
CA ASP A 311 19.07 13.21 23.81
C ASP A 311 18.49 13.93 25.04
N THR A 312 17.19 13.77 25.32
CA THR A 312 16.53 14.44 26.47
C THR A 312 16.80 13.74 27.81
N ILE A 313 17.25 12.48 27.82
CA ILE A 313 17.58 11.76 29.06
C ILE A 313 18.99 12.06 29.55
N TYR A 314 19.90 12.54 28.70
CA TYR A 314 21.29 12.84 29.05
C TYR A 314 21.56 14.29 29.39
N GLU A 315 20.60 15.21 29.23
CA GLU A 315 20.76 16.64 29.65
C GLU A 315 20.26 16.95 31.06
N ASN A 316 19.72 15.99 31.81
CA ASN A 316 19.24 16.15 33.19
C ASN A 316 19.87 15.17 34.19
N SER A 317 21.13 14.80 34.00
CA SER A 317 21.91 14.04 34.99
C SER A 317 23.24 14.70 35.27
#